data_6a3c02113d99b663e3b5124549c905aa
#
_entry.id   6a3c02113d99b663e3b5124549c905aa
#
_cell.length_a   1.000
_cell.length_b   1.000
_cell.length_c   1.000
_cell.angle_alpha   90.00
_cell.angle_beta   90.00
_cell.angle_gamma   90.00
#
_symmetry.space_group_name_H-M   'P 1'
#
loop_
_entity.id
_entity.type
_entity.pdbx_description
1 polymer ?
#
loop_
_entity_poly.entity_id
_entity_poly.type
_entity_poly.pdbx_seq_one_letter_code
_entity_poly.pdbx_strand_id
1 'polypeptide(L)'
;MDAKLHGAKVLVYTEVTGFIRNQEKITGVKVIDHKTGETAEYHAPITVNAGGIWGHHIAELAGAKISMFPAKGALLIFAHRVNSIVLNRCRKPANADILVPGDTVCVIGTTSTRVPYEECDNMHVTPDEVKLLIQEGEKLAPCLNTTRILRAYAGVRPLVAAEGDTSGRNISRGIVLFDHEKRDGIKGFITITGGKLMTYRLMAEMATDLVCEKLNVDKKCETRTTPLPGSGEGNVQEVSQKIWTKPSTVQKATAGRAGSMAAKIQFETRKEQSLVCECEEVPESEVQNAIDNLDVHNLVDLRRRTRVGMGTCQGELCACRAAGLLSKAHGCTERAKTDLAKFMNERWKGMYPVAWGETLREAEFTAWVYSECLGIGSETDTNTNPDKPVFE
;
A
#
# COMPACT_ATOMS: atom_id res chain seq x y z
N MET A 1 -5.12 12.60 2.52
CA MET A 1 -6.16 13.66 2.40
C MET A 1 -5.92 14.79 3.38
N ASP A 2 -5.73 14.53 4.66
CA ASP A 2 -5.58 15.59 5.67
C ASP A 2 -4.45 16.59 5.33
N ALA A 3 -3.25 16.11 5.02
CA ALA A 3 -2.13 16.97 4.60
C ALA A 3 -2.47 17.84 3.37
N LYS A 4 -3.20 17.31 2.38
CA LYS A 4 -3.64 18.10 1.21
C LYS A 4 -4.64 19.20 1.60
N LEU A 5 -5.55 18.92 2.54
CA LEU A 5 -6.49 19.92 3.06
C LEU A 5 -5.77 21.07 3.77
N HIS A 6 -4.58 20.80 4.33
CA HIS A 6 -3.72 21.79 4.97
C HIS A 6 -2.64 22.36 4.04
N GLY A 7 -2.79 22.21 2.72
CA GLY A 7 -1.93 22.84 1.71
C GLY A 7 -0.68 22.05 1.34
N ALA A 8 -0.51 20.82 1.80
CA ALA A 8 0.62 19.99 1.39
C ALA A 8 0.48 19.58 -0.08
N LYS A 9 1.55 19.74 -0.85
CA LYS A 9 1.66 19.23 -2.22
C LYS A 9 2.17 17.78 -2.16
N VAL A 10 1.41 16.87 -2.76
CA VAL A 10 1.78 15.44 -2.87
C VAL A 10 2.11 15.16 -4.33
N LEU A 11 3.31 14.64 -4.58
CA LEU A 11 3.79 14.26 -5.91
C LEU A 11 3.96 12.75 -5.92
N VAL A 12 3.03 12.04 -6.57
CA VAL A 12 3.11 10.58 -6.76
C VAL A 12 3.94 10.26 -8.02
N TYR A 13 4.55 9.08 -8.07
CA TYR A 13 5.42 8.66 -9.17
C TYR A 13 6.62 9.60 -9.40
N THR A 14 7.03 10.31 -8.36
CA THR A 14 8.13 11.26 -8.40
C THR A 14 9.25 10.75 -7.50
N GLU A 15 10.36 10.35 -8.09
CA GLU A 15 11.51 9.79 -7.40
C GLU A 15 12.56 10.86 -7.14
N VAL A 16 13.15 10.85 -5.95
CA VAL A 16 14.30 11.69 -5.61
C VAL A 16 15.57 11.02 -6.17
N THR A 17 16.21 11.66 -7.12
CA THR A 17 17.42 11.18 -7.79
C THR A 17 18.70 11.83 -7.28
N GLY A 18 18.60 12.87 -6.46
CA GLY A 18 19.75 13.57 -5.89
C GLY A 18 19.35 14.76 -5.04
N PHE A 19 20.37 15.46 -4.54
CA PHE A 19 20.21 16.63 -3.68
C PHE A 19 20.84 17.89 -4.29
N ILE A 20 20.23 19.03 -3.98
CA ILE A 20 20.78 20.36 -4.28
C ILE A 20 21.54 20.80 -3.04
N ARG A 21 22.79 21.20 -3.19
CA ARG A 21 23.69 21.56 -2.09
C ARG A 21 24.25 22.97 -2.23
N ASN A 22 24.41 23.60 -1.08
CA ASN A 22 25.23 24.78 -0.92
C ASN A 22 26.24 24.46 0.20
N GLN A 23 27.49 24.13 -0.17
CA GLN A 23 28.53 23.63 0.74
C GLN A 23 28.04 22.37 1.50
N GLU A 24 28.01 22.41 2.82
CA GLU A 24 27.57 21.32 3.69
C GLU A 24 26.04 21.26 3.88
N LYS A 25 25.30 22.23 3.33
CA LYS A 25 23.85 22.32 3.51
C LYS A 25 23.10 21.77 2.30
N ILE A 26 22.18 20.84 2.54
CA ILE A 26 21.16 20.45 1.59
C ILE A 26 20.09 21.54 1.55
N THR A 27 19.79 22.03 0.34
CA THR A 27 18.84 23.14 0.08
C THR A 27 17.70 22.72 -0.81
N GLY A 28 17.64 21.45 -1.20
CA GLY A 28 16.57 20.92 -2.04
C GLY A 28 16.88 19.53 -2.58
N VAL A 29 15.99 19.05 -3.43
CA VAL A 29 16.05 17.74 -4.08
C VAL A 29 15.91 17.85 -5.59
N LYS A 30 16.56 16.94 -6.31
CA LYS A 30 16.36 16.69 -7.73
C LYS A 30 15.44 15.48 -7.85
N VAL A 31 14.48 15.56 -8.75
CA VAL A 31 13.47 14.52 -8.93
C VAL A 31 13.25 14.20 -10.39
N ILE A 32 12.74 12.99 -10.65
CA ILE A 32 12.19 12.57 -11.93
C ILE A 32 10.71 12.15 -11.76
N ASP A 33 9.85 12.64 -12.63
CA ASP A 33 8.48 12.15 -12.75
C ASP A 33 8.44 10.95 -13.69
N HIS A 34 8.19 9.76 -13.16
CA HIS A 34 8.14 8.52 -13.94
C HIS A 34 6.91 8.41 -14.88
N LYS A 35 5.99 9.35 -14.84
CA LYS A 35 4.85 9.39 -15.78
C LYS A 35 5.22 10.14 -17.06
N THR A 36 5.99 11.21 -16.94
CA THR A 36 6.38 12.09 -18.05
C THR A 36 7.83 11.91 -18.47
N GLY A 37 8.69 11.40 -17.58
CA GLY A 37 10.15 11.36 -17.75
C GLY A 37 10.81 12.72 -17.48
N GLU A 38 10.06 13.75 -17.09
CA GLU A 38 10.60 15.09 -16.81
C GLU A 38 11.35 15.13 -15.48
N THR A 39 12.41 15.92 -15.44
CA THR A 39 13.16 16.20 -14.22
C THR A 39 12.79 17.57 -13.68
N ALA A 40 12.80 17.73 -12.35
CA ALA A 40 12.54 18.99 -11.68
C ALA A 40 13.41 19.15 -10.42
N GLU A 41 13.52 20.39 -9.96
CA GLU A 41 14.19 20.73 -8.71
C GLU A 41 13.20 21.38 -7.74
N TYR A 42 13.25 20.93 -6.48
CA TYR A 42 12.45 21.52 -5.40
C TYR A 42 13.38 22.01 -4.29
N HIS A 43 13.22 23.26 -3.91
CA HIS A 43 14.02 23.89 -2.85
C HIS A 43 13.26 23.93 -1.53
N ALA A 44 13.97 23.63 -0.45
CA ALA A 44 13.46 23.68 0.91
C ALA A 44 14.59 23.94 1.91
N PRO A 45 14.31 24.62 3.02
CA PRO A 45 15.31 24.84 4.08
C PRO A 45 15.72 23.54 4.78
N ILE A 46 14.82 22.55 4.85
CA ILE A 46 15.04 21.22 5.42
C ILE A 46 14.39 20.16 4.54
N THR A 47 15.11 19.07 4.32
CA THR A 47 14.61 17.86 3.66
C THR A 47 14.52 16.72 4.68
N VAL A 48 13.35 16.07 4.75
CA VAL A 48 13.12 14.90 5.60
C VAL A 48 13.07 13.64 4.74
N ASN A 49 14.00 12.74 4.94
CA ASN A 49 13.99 11.41 4.37
C ASN A 49 13.09 10.50 5.22
N ALA A 50 11.94 10.13 4.68
CA ALA A 50 11.02 9.16 5.24
C ALA A 50 10.82 7.97 4.26
N GLY A 51 11.88 7.60 3.53
CA GLY A 51 11.87 6.63 2.43
C GLY A 51 11.70 5.16 2.86
N GLY A 52 11.40 4.89 4.15
CA GLY A 52 11.15 3.53 4.63
C GLY A 52 12.37 2.63 4.38
N ILE A 53 12.16 1.50 3.67
CA ILE A 53 13.24 0.56 3.37
C ILE A 53 14.29 1.14 2.40
N TRP A 54 13.92 2.09 1.55
CA TRP A 54 14.83 2.79 0.64
C TRP A 54 15.53 3.98 1.29
N GLY A 55 15.24 4.26 2.57
CA GLY A 55 15.81 5.40 3.30
C GLY A 55 17.33 5.39 3.37
N HIS A 56 17.98 4.21 3.36
CA HIS A 56 19.44 4.10 3.31
C HIS A 56 19.99 4.62 1.97
N HIS A 57 19.38 4.25 0.85
CA HIS A 57 19.79 4.69 -0.48
C HIS A 57 19.65 6.22 -0.63
N ILE A 58 18.52 6.77 -0.16
CA ILE A 58 18.31 8.23 -0.14
C ILE A 58 19.36 8.91 0.73
N ALA A 59 19.72 8.32 1.88
CA ALA A 59 20.78 8.87 2.74
C ALA A 59 22.15 8.81 2.07
N GLU A 60 22.46 7.75 1.32
CA GLU A 60 23.71 7.63 0.54
C GLU A 60 23.81 8.71 -0.55
N LEU A 61 22.73 9.02 -1.26
CA LEU A 61 22.67 10.16 -2.19
C LEU A 61 22.99 11.50 -1.48
N ALA A 62 22.66 11.59 -0.20
CA ALA A 62 22.99 12.72 0.65
C ALA A 62 24.40 12.63 1.28
N GLY A 63 25.18 11.59 1.02
CA GLY A 63 26.51 11.35 1.59
C GLY A 63 26.49 10.86 3.05
N ALA A 64 25.35 10.42 3.55
CA ALA A 64 25.20 9.83 4.87
C ALA A 64 25.04 8.31 4.78
N LYS A 65 25.48 7.57 5.82
CA LYS A 65 25.30 6.11 5.89
C LYS A 65 24.33 5.72 6.98
N ILE A 66 23.37 4.86 6.65
CA ILE A 66 22.42 4.28 7.58
C ILE A 66 22.45 2.76 7.43
N SER A 67 22.72 2.03 8.54
CA SER A 67 22.71 0.57 8.54
C SER A 67 21.28 0.08 8.73
N MET A 68 20.67 -0.41 7.65
CA MET A 68 19.33 -0.98 7.66
C MET A 68 19.39 -2.47 7.30
N PHE A 69 18.38 -3.21 7.78
CA PHE A 69 18.28 -4.66 7.58
C PHE A 69 16.88 -4.98 7.04
N PRO A 70 16.74 -5.19 5.72
CA PRO A 70 15.47 -5.58 5.14
C PRO A 70 14.98 -6.90 5.71
N ALA A 71 13.78 -6.92 6.28
CA ALA A 71 13.16 -8.13 6.79
C ALA A 71 11.79 -8.35 6.13
N LYS A 72 11.74 -9.32 5.23
CA LYS A 72 10.53 -9.74 4.54
C LYS A 72 9.53 -10.35 5.52
N GLY A 73 8.26 -10.06 5.36
CA GLY A 73 7.14 -10.70 6.03
C GLY A 73 6.07 -11.09 5.05
N ALA A 74 5.83 -12.40 4.90
CA ALA A 74 4.78 -12.95 4.06
C ALA A 74 3.45 -13.05 4.82
N LEU A 75 2.34 -12.90 4.11
CA LEU A 75 0.97 -13.01 4.61
C LEU A 75 0.12 -13.81 3.63
N LEU A 76 -0.90 -14.51 4.14
CA LEU A 76 -1.91 -15.21 3.34
C LEU A 76 -3.28 -14.57 3.53
N ILE A 77 -4.02 -14.42 2.44
CA ILE A 77 -5.42 -14.00 2.42
C ILE A 77 -6.29 -15.21 2.13
N PHE A 78 -7.27 -15.48 3.00
CA PHE A 78 -8.22 -16.57 2.89
C PHE A 78 -9.58 -16.09 2.39
N ALA A 79 -10.29 -16.97 1.67
CA ALA A 79 -11.54 -16.66 0.96
C ALA A 79 -12.72 -16.32 1.86
N HIS A 80 -12.64 -16.65 3.16
CA HIS A 80 -13.72 -16.43 4.09
C HIS A 80 -13.24 -15.67 5.33
N ARG A 81 -14.12 -14.85 5.87
CA ARG A 81 -13.91 -14.21 7.16
C ARG A 81 -14.23 -15.22 8.26
N VAL A 82 -13.22 -15.92 8.77
CA VAL A 82 -13.37 -16.97 9.79
C VAL A 82 -13.38 -16.44 11.22
N ASN A 83 -13.06 -15.15 11.42
CA ASN A 83 -13.01 -14.49 12.73
C ASN A 83 -13.61 -13.10 12.69
N SER A 84 -14.16 -12.63 13.81
CA SER A 84 -14.77 -11.30 13.94
C SER A 84 -13.89 -10.30 14.67
N ILE A 85 -12.91 -10.78 15.40
CA ILE A 85 -11.93 -9.99 16.16
C ILE A 85 -10.53 -10.43 15.78
N VAL A 86 -9.54 -9.58 16.02
CA VAL A 86 -8.12 -9.96 15.85
C VAL A 86 -7.76 -11.03 16.88
N LEU A 87 -7.25 -12.16 16.39
CA LEU A 87 -6.72 -13.24 17.22
C LEU A 87 -5.19 -13.16 17.21
N ASN A 88 -4.60 -13.20 18.39
CA ASN A 88 -3.15 -13.17 18.57
C ASN A 88 -2.70 -14.26 19.55
N ARG A 89 -1.58 -14.93 19.25
CA ARG A 89 -0.94 -15.85 20.18
C ARG A 89 -0.19 -15.06 21.24
N CYS A 90 -0.50 -15.28 22.51
CA CYS A 90 0.16 -14.66 23.66
C CYS A 90 1.49 -15.38 23.96
N ARG A 91 2.46 -15.27 23.04
CA ARG A 91 3.81 -15.84 23.17
C ARG A 91 4.88 -14.86 22.66
N LYS A 92 6.17 -15.20 22.80
CA LYS A 92 7.22 -14.44 22.11
C LYS A 92 6.93 -14.41 20.61
N PRO A 93 7.10 -13.25 19.93
CA PRO A 93 6.78 -13.11 18.51
C PRO A 93 7.45 -14.18 17.64
N ALA A 94 6.64 -14.88 16.87
CA ALA A 94 7.04 -15.92 15.95
C ALA A 94 6.22 -15.84 14.64
N ASN A 95 6.31 -16.87 13.79
CA ASN A 95 5.57 -16.91 12.52
C ASN A 95 4.07 -17.14 12.75
N ALA A 96 3.23 -16.51 11.90
CA ALA A 96 1.78 -16.66 11.86
C ALA A 96 1.07 -16.43 13.22
N ASP A 97 1.49 -15.44 13.96
CA ASP A 97 0.95 -15.18 15.30
C ASP A 97 -0.37 -14.37 15.30
N ILE A 98 -0.73 -13.76 14.18
CA ILE A 98 -1.88 -12.84 14.12
C ILE A 98 -2.80 -13.24 12.98
N LEU A 99 -4.09 -13.44 13.30
CA LEU A 99 -5.18 -13.61 12.35
C LEU A 99 -6.10 -12.39 12.43
N VAL A 100 -6.20 -11.66 11.32
CA VAL A 100 -6.92 -10.39 11.24
C VAL A 100 -8.16 -10.56 10.36
N PRO A 101 -9.36 -10.16 10.82
CA PRO A 101 -10.55 -10.13 9.97
C PRO A 101 -10.49 -8.97 8.98
N GLY A 102 -10.80 -9.25 7.71
CA GLY A 102 -11.17 -8.25 6.71
C GLY A 102 -12.71 -8.13 6.61
N ASP A 103 -13.21 -7.45 5.58
CA ASP A 103 -14.65 -7.36 5.36
C ASP A 103 -15.23 -8.70 4.93
N THR A 104 -14.70 -9.31 3.87
CA THR A 104 -15.14 -10.60 3.31
C THR A 104 -14.09 -11.70 3.45
N VAL A 105 -12.90 -11.38 3.90
CA VAL A 105 -11.71 -12.25 3.95
C VAL A 105 -11.09 -12.24 5.34
N CYS A 106 -10.12 -13.11 5.59
CA CYS A 106 -9.22 -12.97 6.72
C CYS A 106 -7.75 -13.10 6.27
N VAL A 107 -6.85 -12.55 7.07
CA VAL A 107 -5.42 -12.48 6.77
C VAL A 107 -4.62 -13.06 7.93
N ILE A 108 -3.74 -14.02 7.62
CA ILE A 108 -2.77 -14.51 8.61
C ILE A 108 -1.36 -14.07 8.26
N GLY A 109 -0.56 -13.79 9.27
CA GLY A 109 0.86 -13.42 9.12
C GLY A 109 1.58 -13.26 10.44
N THR A 110 2.85 -13.06 10.39
CA THR A 110 3.74 -12.94 9.23
C THR A 110 4.95 -13.86 9.40
N THR A 111 5.67 -14.12 8.32
CA THR A 111 7.05 -14.63 8.42
C THR A 111 8.02 -13.50 8.79
N SER A 112 9.29 -13.83 9.03
CA SER A 112 10.35 -12.84 9.20
C SER A 112 11.67 -13.42 8.69
N THR A 113 12.05 -13.03 7.46
CA THR A 113 13.25 -13.51 6.77
C THR A 113 14.07 -12.31 6.29
N ARG A 114 15.38 -12.33 6.46
CA ARG A 114 16.26 -11.32 5.85
C ARG A 114 16.28 -11.51 4.35
N VAL A 115 16.27 -10.39 3.63
CA VAL A 115 16.38 -10.35 2.17
C VAL A 115 17.39 -9.29 1.76
N PRO A 116 18.06 -9.46 0.61
CA PRO A 116 18.91 -8.42 0.03
C PRO A 116 18.06 -7.23 -0.42
N TYR A 117 18.69 -6.06 -0.59
CA TYR A 117 17.98 -4.85 -1.02
C TYR A 117 17.42 -4.95 -2.44
N GLU A 118 18.10 -5.66 -3.31
CA GLU A 118 17.77 -5.86 -4.72
C GLU A 118 16.43 -6.58 -4.90
N GLU A 119 16.01 -7.35 -3.88
CA GLU A 119 14.71 -8.03 -3.87
C GLU A 119 13.56 -7.17 -3.30
N CYS A 120 13.86 -6.01 -2.67
CA CYS A 120 12.85 -5.22 -1.96
C CYS A 120 11.76 -4.66 -2.87
N ASP A 121 12.08 -4.36 -4.13
CA ASP A 121 11.14 -3.79 -5.09
C ASP A 121 10.18 -4.81 -5.68
N ASN A 122 10.58 -6.09 -5.73
CA ASN A 122 9.79 -7.17 -6.32
C ASN A 122 9.71 -8.40 -5.41
N MET A 123 9.13 -8.24 -4.21
CA MET A 123 8.97 -9.32 -3.24
C MET A 123 8.03 -10.42 -3.73
N HIS A 124 8.52 -11.65 -3.66
CA HIS A 124 7.74 -12.87 -3.89
C HIS A 124 7.60 -13.66 -2.60
N VAL A 125 6.48 -14.35 -2.44
CA VAL A 125 6.28 -15.33 -1.37
C VAL A 125 6.66 -16.71 -1.90
N THR A 126 7.43 -17.46 -1.12
CA THR A 126 7.84 -18.81 -1.51
C THR A 126 6.81 -19.86 -1.05
N PRO A 127 6.73 -21.03 -1.72
CA PRO A 127 5.87 -22.14 -1.27
C PRO A 127 6.18 -22.59 0.17
N ASP A 128 7.44 -22.52 0.60
CA ASP A 128 7.83 -22.88 1.97
C ASP A 128 7.28 -21.88 3.00
N GLU A 129 7.27 -20.59 2.68
CA GLU A 129 6.63 -19.57 3.53
C GLU A 129 5.13 -19.78 3.62
N VAL A 130 4.47 -20.15 2.53
CA VAL A 130 3.04 -20.50 2.51
C VAL A 130 2.77 -21.70 3.41
N LYS A 131 3.52 -22.79 3.24
CA LYS A 131 3.40 -24.00 4.06
C LYS A 131 3.60 -23.69 5.54
N LEU A 132 4.61 -22.91 5.89
CA LEU A 132 4.88 -22.47 7.25
C LEU A 132 3.69 -21.68 7.84
N LEU A 133 3.14 -20.72 7.07
CA LEU A 133 2.02 -19.90 7.53
C LEU A 133 0.75 -20.72 7.73
N ILE A 134 0.49 -21.72 6.88
CA ILE A 134 -0.64 -22.66 7.06
C ILE A 134 -0.45 -23.50 8.33
N GLN A 135 0.70 -24.14 8.48
CA GLN A 135 1.01 -25.01 9.63
C GLN A 135 0.95 -24.29 10.97
N GLU A 136 1.46 -23.06 11.03
CA GLU A 136 1.39 -22.25 12.25
C GLU A 136 0.00 -21.62 12.44
N GLY A 137 -0.68 -21.26 11.35
CA GLY A 137 -2.02 -20.69 11.37
C GLY A 137 -3.09 -21.68 11.82
N GLU A 138 -2.98 -22.94 11.41
CA GLU A 138 -3.84 -24.03 11.83
C GLU A 138 -3.88 -24.19 13.36
N LYS A 139 -2.76 -23.96 14.05
CA LYS A 139 -2.69 -23.97 15.52
C LYS A 139 -3.46 -22.83 16.18
N LEU A 140 -3.69 -21.73 15.46
CA LEU A 140 -4.48 -20.59 15.92
C LEU A 140 -5.97 -20.74 15.57
N ALA A 141 -6.25 -21.21 14.36
CA ALA A 141 -7.59 -21.45 13.84
C ALA A 141 -7.57 -22.69 12.92
N PRO A 142 -7.97 -23.88 13.40
CA PRO A 142 -7.88 -25.15 12.64
C PRO A 142 -8.57 -25.11 11.27
N CYS A 143 -9.62 -24.31 11.11
CA CYS A 143 -10.33 -24.16 9.84
C CYS A 143 -9.47 -23.59 8.71
N LEU A 144 -8.35 -22.93 9.01
CA LEU A 144 -7.46 -22.38 7.98
C LEU A 144 -6.82 -23.47 7.11
N ASN A 145 -6.68 -24.69 7.61
CA ASN A 145 -6.14 -25.81 6.84
C ASN A 145 -7.03 -26.23 5.67
N THR A 146 -8.34 -26.01 5.77
CA THR A 146 -9.32 -26.36 4.74
C THR A 146 -9.91 -25.15 4.02
N THR A 147 -9.63 -23.94 4.49
CA THR A 147 -10.13 -22.71 3.86
C THR A 147 -9.28 -22.38 2.64
N ARG A 148 -9.94 -22.09 1.51
CA ARG A 148 -9.28 -21.68 0.27
C ARG A 148 -8.42 -20.43 0.52
N ILE A 149 -7.19 -20.45 0.00
CA ILE A 149 -6.28 -19.31 0.02
C ILE A 149 -6.45 -18.54 -1.30
N LEU A 150 -6.74 -17.25 -1.22
CA LEU A 150 -6.93 -16.42 -2.40
C LEU A 150 -5.61 -15.94 -3.00
N ARG A 151 -4.70 -15.52 -2.14
CA ARG A 151 -3.38 -15.05 -2.53
C ARG A 151 -2.44 -14.93 -1.35
N ALA A 152 -1.15 -14.90 -1.66
CA ALA A 152 -0.08 -14.49 -0.76
C ALA A 152 0.43 -13.09 -1.15
N TYR A 153 1.00 -12.36 -0.21
CA TYR A 153 1.78 -11.16 -0.49
C TYR A 153 2.84 -10.96 0.60
N ALA A 154 3.87 -10.18 0.27
CA ALA A 154 4.93 -9.86 1.20
C ALA A 154 5.21 -8.35 1.22
N GLY A 155 5.74 -7.89 2.34
CA GLY A 155 6.30 -6.56 2.48
C GLY A 155 7.62 -6.63 3.24
N VAL A 156 8.41 -5.55 3.17
CA VAL A 156 9.73 -5.48 3.81
C VAL A 156 9.70 -4.47 4.95
N ARG A 157 10.18 -4.90 6.11
CA ARG A 157 10.32 -4.03 7.29
C ARG A 157 11.65 -3.32 7.26
N PRO A 158 11.68 -1.99 7.43
CA PRO A 158 12.90 -1.21 7.56
C PRO A 158 13.48 -1.33 8.97
N LEU A 159 14.15 -2.44 9.28
CA LEU A 159 14.79 -2.61 10.57
C LEU A 159 16.12 -1.87 10.59
N VAL A 160 16.43 -1.19 11.71
CA VAL A 160 17.65 -0.40 11.87
C VAL A 160 18.50 -1.03 12.97
N ALA A 161 19.80 -1.16 12.73
CA ALA A 161 20.75 -1.54 13.78
C ALA A 161 20.85 -0.46 14.85
N ALA A 162 21.10 -0.86 16.10
CA ALA A 162 21.59 0.06 17.10
C ALA A 162 22.93 0.66 16.65
N GLU A 163 23.21 1.92 17.01
CA GLU A 163 24.50 2.54 16.70
C GLU A 163 25.66 1.65 17.14
N GLY A 164 26.60 1.38 16.20
CA GLY A 164 27.76 0.53 16.42
C GLY A 164 27.52 -0.98 16.24
N ASP A 165 26.31 -1.48 16.07
CA ASP A 165 26.04 -2.90 15.79
C ASP A 165 26.04 -3.19 14.28
N THR A 166 27.22 -3.55 13.76
CA THR A 166 27.37 -4.02 12.37
C THR A 166 26.88 -5.47 12.17
N SER A 167 26.69 -6.22 13.29
CA SER A 167 26.28 -7.65 13.23
C SER A 167 24.78 -7.83 13.01
N GLY A 168 23.96 -6.79 13.27
CA GLY A 168 22.51 -6.86 13.21
C GLY A 168 21.89 -7.82 14.22
N ARG A 169 22.59 -8.18 15.30
CA ARG A 169 22.08 -9.08 16.34
C ARG A 169 21.07 -8.37 17.24
N ASN A 170 21.23 -7.06 17.44
CA ASN A 170 20.34 -6.22 18.27
C ASN A 170 19.51 -5.29 17.38
N ILE A 171 18.74 -5.85 16.45
CA ILE A 171 17.91 -5.06 15.55
C ILE A 171 16.69 -4.53 16.31
N SER A 172 16.60 -3.21 16.43
CA SER A 172 15.47 -2.54 17.05
C SER A 172 14.31 -2.39 16.05
N ARG A 173 13.07 -2.58 16.55
CA ARG A 173 11.83 -2.10 15.90
C ARG A 173 11.41 -0.74 16.45
N GLY A 174 12.31 -0.05 17.13
CA GLY A 174 12.09 1.30 17.63
C GLY A 174 12.05 2.34 16.51
N ILE A 175 11.55 3.50 16.83
CA ILE A 175 11.62 4.68 15.96
C ILE A 175 13.05 5.21 16.03
N VAL A 176 13.64 5.51 14.89
CA VAL A 176 14.98 6.11 14.80
C VAL A 176 14.90 7.40 14.01
N LEU A 177 15.34 8.48 14.62
CA LEU A 177 15.41 9.83 14.05
C LEU A 177 16.87 10.26 14.00
N PHE A 178 17.42 10.48 12.81
CA PHE A 178 18.77 10.96 12.59
C PHE A 178 18.76 12.44 12.23
N ASP A 179 19.39 13.26 13.10
CA ASP A 179 19.80 14.61 12.76
C ASP A 179 21.19 14.56 12.11
N HIS A 180 21.24 14.61 10.79
CA HIS A 180 22.48 14.48 10.04
C HIS A 180 23.43 15.68 10.23
N GLU A 181 22.95 16.82 10.69
CA GLU A 181 23.82 17.94 11.06
C GLU A 181 24.68 17.58 12.27
N LYS A 182 24.07 17.01 13.31
CA LYS A 182 24.78 16.61 14.54
C LYS A 182 25.64 15.35 14.33
N ARG A 183 25.17 14.42 13.48
CA ARG A 183 25.79 13.11 13.30
C ARG A 183 26.86 13.09 12.20
N ASP A 184 26.57 13.70 11.06
CA ASP A 184 27.35 13.56 9.83
C ASP A 184 27.88 14.91 9.29
N GLY A 185 27.60 16.04 9.94
CA GLY A 185 27.93 17.38 9.48
C GLY A 185 27.10 17.90 8.31
N ILE A 186 26.02 17.20 7.95
CA ILE A 186 25.17 17.52 6.79
C ILE A 186 23.96 18.34 7.24
N LYS A 187 24.02 19.66 7.03
CA LYS A 187 22.94 20.59 7.41
C LYS A 187 21.72 20.44 6.51
N GLY A 188 20.52 20.71 7.06
CA GLY A 188 19.27 20.73 6.31
C GLY A 188 18.75 19.34 5.90
N PHE A 189 19.25 18.25 6.50
CA PHE A 189 18.85 16.88 6.21
C PHE A 189 18.55 16.09 7.49
N ILE A 190 17.41 15.42 7.50
CA ILE A 190 16.92 14.58 8.61
C ILE A 190 16.44 13.26 8.03
N THR A 191 16.67 12.13 8.72
CA THR A 191 16.06 10.85 8.37
C THR A 191 15.24 10.29 9.52
N ILE A 192 14.00 9.88 9.23
CA ILE A 192 13.13 9.13 10.14
C ILE A 192 12.90 7.73 9.58
N THR A 193 13.12 6.69 10.37
CA THR A 193 12.98 5.29 9.92
C THR A 193 12.67 4.34 11.07
N GLY A 194 12.58 3.04 10.82
CA GLY A 194 12.18 2.05 11.83
C GLY A 194 10.69 2.12 12.15
N GLY A 195 10.35 1.92 13.42
CA GLY A 195 8.98 1.98 13.92
C GLY A 195 8.08 0.85 13.39
N LYS A 196 6.78 1.08 13.50
CA LYS A 196 5.71 0.19 13.02
C LYS A 196 4.65 1.03 12.30
N LEU A 197 3.82 0.41 11.46
CA LEU A 197 2.73 1.11 10.78
C LEU A 197 1.84 1.92 11.75
N MET A 198 1.53 1.37 12.91
CA MET A 198 0.71 2.04 13.93
C MET A 198 1.42 3.21 14.63
N THR A 199 2.73 3.37 14.50
CA THR A 199 3.49 4.48 15.09
C THR A 199 3.73 5.64 14.13
N TYR A 200 3.14 5.60 12.93
CA TYR A 200 3.36 6.61 11.88
C TYR A 200 3.10 8.05 12.35
N ARG A 201 2.05 8.28 13.14
CA ARG A 201 1.72 9.61 13.66
C ARG A 201 2.82 10.13 14.61
N LEU A 202 3.26 9.26 15.54
CA LEU A 202 4.34 9.62 16.48
C LEU A 202 5.66 9.86 15.74
N MET A 203 5.96 9.07 14.72
CA MET A 203 7.13 9.28 13.87
C MET A 203 7.07 10.64 13.17
N ALA A 204 5.91 10.99 12.62
CA ALA A 204 5.71 12.29 11.98
C ALA A 204 5.84 13.44 12.99
N GLU A 205 5.28 13.31 14.20
CA GLU A 205 5.44 14.28 15.29
C GLU A 205 6.92 14.51 15.60
N MET A 206 7.67 13.44 15.91
CA MET A 206 9.10 13.55 16.24
C MET A 206 9.94 14.21 15.13
N ALA A 207 9.68 13.85 13.88
CA ALA A 207 10.40 14.45 12.73
C ALA A 207 10.03 15.93 12.57
N THR A 208 8.74 16.28 12.72
CA THR A 208 8.25 17.65 12.56
C THR A 208 8.72 18.55 13.72
N ASP A 209 8.76 18.04 14.95
CA ASP A 209 9.28 18.77 16.11
C ASP A 209 10.75 19.16 15.90
N LEU A 210 11.58 18.23 15.39
CA LEU A 210 12.96 18.53 15.03
C LEU A 210 13.06 19.56 13.89
N VAL A 211 12.19 19.49 12.90
CA VAL A 211 12.11 20.50 11.82
C VAL A 211 11.75 21.87 12.40
N CYS A 212 10.75 21.93 13.27
CA CYS A 212 10.34 23.18 13.94
C CYS A 212 11.48 23.77 14.79
N GLU A 213 12.20 22.94 15.57
CA GLU A 213 13.39 23.35 16.32
C GLU A 213 14.42 24.01 15.42
N LYS A 214 14.76 23.35 14.28
CA LYS A 214 15.77 23.85 13.32
C LYS A 214 15.33 25.13 12.58
N LEU A 215 14.04 25.34 12.44
CA LEU A 215 13.47 26.53 11.78
C LEU A 215 13.09 27.65 12.77
N ASN A 216 13.34 27.44 14.08
CA ASN A 216 12.92 28.34 15.17
C ASN A 216 11.39 28.63 15.14
N VAL A 217 10.58 27.60 14.88
CA VAL A 217 9.13 27.65 14.90
C VAL A 217 8.62 27.05 16.20
N ASP A 218 8.02 27.88 17.06
CA ASP A 218 7.39 27.43 18.31
C ASP A 218 5.90 27.08 18.02
N LYS A 219 5.65 25.83 17.59
CA LYS A 219 4.29 25.31 17.35
C LYS A 219 4.20 23.88 17.85
N LYS A 220 3.26 23.64 18.77
CA LYS A 220 3.00 22.29 19.29
C LYS A 220 2.24 21.42 18.29
N CYS A 221 2.55 20.14 18.28
CA CYS A 221 1.81 19.16 17.48
C CYS A 221 0.42 18.89 18.07
N GLU A 222 -0.61 18.98 17.25
CA GLU A 222 -2.01 18.73 17.61
C GLU A 222 -2.56 17.42 17.03
N THR A 223 -1.79 16.70 16.20
CA THR A 223 -2.27 15.52 15.47
C THR A 223 -2.71 14.35 16.37
N ARG A 224 -2.32 14.37 17.66
CA ARG A 224 -2.77 13.38 18.64
C ARG A 224 -4.25 13.49 18.98
N THR A 225 -4.79 14.71 18.98
CA THR A 225 -6.15 15.03 19.42
C THR A 225 -7.04 15.47 18.26
N THR A 226 -6.46 15.84 17.12
CA THR A 226 -7.21 16.24 15.93
C THR A 226 -7.71 15.02 15.17
N PRO A 227 -9.03 14.83 15.01
CA PRO A 227 -9.58 13.73 14.21
C PRO A 227 -9.14 13.83 12.75
N LEU A 228 -8.87 12.70 12.11
CA LEU A 228 -8.66 12.67 10.65
C LEU A 228 -9.95 13.03 9.91
N PRO A 229 -9.86 13.63 8.72
CA PRO A 229 -11.02 13.95 7.91
C PRO A 229 -11.94 12.73 7.71
N GLY A 230 -13.20 12.89 8.04
CA GLY A 230 -14.22 11.83 7.97
C GLY A 230 -14.29 10.91 9.20
N SER A 231 -13.40 11.08 10.19
CA SER A 231 -13.43 10.27 11.42
C SER A 231 -14.04 11.04 12.60
N GLY A 232 -14.38 10.32 13.67
CA GLY A 232 -14.81 10.95 14.94
C GLY A 232 -16.26 11.38 15.02
N GLU A 233 -17.12 11.08 14.03
CA GLU A 233 -18.50 11.55 13.96
C GLU A 233 -19.56 10.51 14.37
N GLY A 234 -19.13 9.37 14.88
CA GLY A 234 -19.99 8.27 15.29
C GLY A 234 -19.69 6.96 14.55
N ASN A 235 -20.53 5.94 14.78
CA ASN A 235 -20.42 4.68 14.07
C ASN A 235 -20.94 4.79 12.62
N VAL A 236 -20.67 3.77 11.78
CA VAL A 236 -21.05 3.77 10.35
C VAL A 236 -22.53 4.05 10.14
N GLN A 237 -23.42 3.53 10.99
CA GLN A 237 -24.85 3.74 10.87
C GLN A 237 -25.23 5.20 11.16
N GLU A 238 -24.68 5.79 12.22
CA GLU A 238 -24.91 7.19 12.57
C GLU A 238 -24.39 8.14 11.49
N VAL A 239 -23.15 7.90 11.02
CA VAL A 239 -22.55 8.70 9.94
C VAL A 239 -23.37 8.58 8.67
N SER A 240 -23.78 7.38 8.26
CA SER A 240 -24.57 7.18 7.04
C SER A 240 -25.96 7.82 7.13
N GLN A 241 -26.62 7.81 8.32
CA GLN A 241 -27.91 8.46 8.54
C GLN A 241 -27.84 9.99 8.55
N LYS A 242 -26.70 10.56 8.97
CA LYS A 242 -26.46 12.01 8.87
C LYS A 242 -26.34 12.48 7.41
N ILE A 243 -25.82 11.63 6.53
CA ILE A 243 -25.62 11.96 5.11
C ILE A 243 -26.88 11.63 4.29
N TRP A 244 -27.53 10.49 4.55
CA TRP A 244 -28.69 10.01 3.80
C TRP A 244 -29.84 9.61 4.74
N THR A 245 -31.05 9.98 4.42
CA THR A 245 -32.23 9.70 5.24
C THR A 245 -32.48 8.18 5.41
N LYS A 246 -32.28 7.41 4.33
CA LYS A 246 -32.41 5.93 4.32
C LYS A 246 -31.26 5.32 3.53
N PRO A 247 -30.07 5.22 4.15
CA PRO A 247 -28.90 4.75 3.43
C PRO A 247 -29.02 3.29 2.98
N SER A 248 -28.70 3.02 1.70
CA SER A 248 -28.56 1.68 1.15
C SER A 248 -27.34 0.97 1.75
N THR A 249 -27.21 -0.35 1.49
CA THR A 249 -26.03 -1.13 1.90
C THR A 249 -24.75 -0.54 1.30
N VAL A 250 -24.78 -0.18 0.03
CA VAL A 250 -23.64 0.44 -0.67
C VAL A 250 -23.25 1.78 -0.03
N GLN A 251 -24.22 2.63 0.30
CA GLN A 251 -23.96 3.91 0.99
C GLN A 251 -23.37 3.71 2.39
N LYS A 252 -23.85 2.70 3.13
CA LYS A 252 -23.24 2.31 4.43
C LYS A 252 -21.81 1.81 4.26
N ALA A 253 -21.53 1.00 3.24
CA ALA A 253 -20.19 0.53 2.95
C ALA A 253 -19.24 1.70 2.60
N THR A 254 -19.69 2.64 1.77
CA THR A 254 -18.94 3.87 1.46
C THR A 254 -18.71 4.74 2.71
N ALA A 255 -19.73 4.92 3.57
CA ALA A 255 -19.56 5.61 4.84
C ALA A 255 -18.59 4.89 5.79
N GLY A 256 -18.56 3.56 5.76
CA GLY A 256 -17.57 2.76 6.49
C GLY A 256 -16.13 3.00 6.05
N ARG A 257 -15.89 3.26 4.76
CA ARG A 257 -14.55 3.54 4.21
C ARG A 257 -14.14 5.00 4.32
N ALA A 258 -15.07 5.93 4.12
CA ALA A 258 -14.78 7.36 3.97
C ALA A 258 -15.29 8.23 5.12
N GLY A 259 -16.05 7.68 6.08
CA GLY A 259 -16.68 8.44 7.15
C GLY A 259 -17.57 9.55 6.58
N SER A 260 -17.60 10.72 7.21
CA SER A 260 -18.38 11.88 6.74
C SER A 260 -17.92 12.42 5.37
N MET A 261 -16.70 12.09 4.94
CA MET A 261 -16.23 12.41 3.58
C MET A 261 -17.05 11.72 2.50
N ALA A 262 -17.80 10.66 2.84
CA ALA A 262 -18.77 10.02 1.94
C ALA A 262 -19.84 10.99 1.41
N ALA A 263 -20.12 12.07 2.13
CA ALA A 263 -21.04 13.13 1.67
C ALA A 263 -20.56 13.82 0.36
N LYS A 264 -19.26 13.78 0.08
CA LYS A 264 -18.69 14.33 -1.18
C LYS A 264 -18.81 13.35 -2.35
N ILE A 265 -19.16 12.11 -2.09
CA ILE A 265 -19.37 11.07 -3.10
C ILE A 265 -20.83 11.19 -3.55
N GLN A 266 -21.05 11.52 -4.80
CA GLN A 266 -22.40 11.75 -5.33
C GLN A 266 -23.13 10.44 -5.52
N PHE A 267 -24.35 10.35 -4.96
CA PHE A 267 -25.29 9.25 -5.12
C PHE A 267 -26.63 9.74 -5.70
N GLU A 268 -26.56 10.72 -6.63
CA GLU A 268 -27.74 11.43 -7.10
C GLU A 268 -28.61 10.59 -8.03
N THR A 269 -28.02 9.66 -8.76
CA THR A 269 -28.74 8.83 -9.73
C THR A 269 -28.56 7.33 -9.43
N ARG A 270 -29.44 6.48 -10.00
CA ARG A 270 -29.27 5.01 -9.92
C ARG A 270 -27.98 4.53 -10.61
N LYS A 271 -27.53 5.24 -11.65
CA LYS A 271 -26.32 4.92 -12.38
C LYS A 271 -25.08 5.12 -11.50
N GLU A 272 -25.08 6.13 -10.67
CA GLU A 272 -23.98 6.42 -9.74
C GLU A 272 -23.91 5.41 -8.58
N GLN A 273 -24.99 4.68 -8.32
CA GLN A 273 -25.06 3.58 -7.36
C GLN A 273 -24.72 2.23 -7.99
N SER A 274 -24.43 2.18 -9.30
CA SER A 274 -24.01 0.94 -9.97
C SER A 274 -22.72 0.42 -9.36
N LEU A 275 -22.70 -0.87 -9.02
CA LEU A 275 -21.52 -1.48 -8.42
C LEU A 275 -20.45 -1.73 -9.49
N VAL A 276 -19.25 -1.26 -9.20
CA VAL A 276 -18.03 -1.64 -9.92
C VAL A 276 -17.46 -2.92 -9.33
N CYS A 277 -17.45 -3.02 -7.99
CA CYS A 277 -16.99 -4.20 -7.26
C CYS A 277 -18.09 -4.69 -6.31
N GLU A 278 -18.68 -5.85 -6.61
CA GLU A 278 -19.72 -6.48 -5.80
C GLU A 278 -19.18 -7.02 -4.48
N CYS A 279 -18.00 -7.65 -4.50
CA CYS A 279 -17.38 -8.24 -3.30
C CYS A 279 -17.12 -7.23 -2.19
N GLU A 280 -16.77 -6.00 -2.57
CA GLU A 280 -16.41 -4.92 -1.64
C GLU A 280 -17.46 -3.79 -1.63
N GLU A 281 -18.60 -3.98 -2.32
CA GLU A 281 -19.68 -3.00 -2.42
C GLU A 281 -19.20 -1.59 -2.81
N VAL A 282 -18.29 -1.51 -3.82
CA VAL A 282 -17.74 -0.24 -4.31
C VAL A 282 -18.55 0.27 -5.49
N PRO A 283 -19.25 1.42 -5.38
CA PRO A 283 -20.02 2.01 -6.46
C PRO A 283 -19.15 2.79 -7.44
N GLU A 284 -19.70 3.04 -8.65
CA GLU A 284 -19.06 3.85 -9.69
C GLU A 284 -18.72 5.25 -9.18
N SER A 285 -19.59 5.86 -8.38
CA SER A 285 -19.37 7.19 -7.79
C SER A 285 -18.12 7.26 -6.89
N GLU A 286 -17.84 6.21 -6.13
CA GLU A 286 -16.64 6.13 -5.30
C GLU A 286 -15.38 5.95 -6.16
N VAL A 287 -15.47 5.14 -7.22
CA VAL A 287 -14.39 4.97 -8.21
C VAL A 287 -14.08 6.30 -8.90
N GLN A 288 -15.11 7.01 -9.36
CA GLN A 288 -14.95 8.32 -10.01
C GLN A 288 -14.34 9.34 -9.05
N ASN A 289 -14.83 9.43 -7.82
CA ASN A 289 -14.24 10.31 -6.80
C ASN A 289 -12.77 9.99 -6.53
N ALA A 290 -12.38 8.73 -6.54
CA ALA A 290 -10.99 8.34 -6.35
C ALA A 290 -10.12 8.77 -7.54
N ILE A 291 -10.60 8.62 -8.77
CA ILE A 291 -9.91 9.06 -9.99
C ILE A 291 -9.70 10.57 -9.96
N ASP A 292 -10.74 11.33 -9.64
CA ASP A 292 -10.72 12.79 -9.71
C ASP A 292 -9.91 13.44 -8.58
N ASN A 293 -9.88 12.85 -7.38
CA ASN A 293 -9.40 13.51 -6.16
C ASN A 293 -8.24 12.81 -5.44
N LEU A 294 -7.93 11.54 -5.77
CA LEU A 294 -7.00 10.74 -4.99
C LEU A 294 -5.75 10.27 -5.76
N ASP A 295 -5.40 10.96 -6.83
CA ASP A 295 -4.19 10.70 -7.63
C ASP A 295 -4.12 9.24 -8.12
N VAL A 296 -5.20 8.75 -8.72
CA VAL A 296 -5.29 7.41 -9.30
C VAL A 296 -4.81 7.45 -10.75
N HIS A 297 -3.78 6.67 -11.06
CA HIS A 297 -3.19 6.59 -12.40
C HIS A 297 -3.32 5.22 -13.05
N ASN A 298 -3.59 4.17 -12.28
CA ASN A 298 -3.73 2.80 -12.76
C ASN A 298 -4.65 1.99 -11.84
N LEU A 299 -4.93 0.72 -12.19
CA LEU A 299 -5.84 -0.14 -11.41
C LEU A 299 -5.27 -0.51 -10.03
N VAL A 300 -3.96 -0.55 -9.86
CA VAL A 300 -3.34 -0.84 -8.56
C VAL A 300 -3.53 0.35 -7.61
N ASP A 301 -3.43 1.58 -8.12
CA ASP A 301 -3.76 2.78 -7.36
C ASP A 301 -5.24 2.80 -6.98
N LEU A 302 -6.13 2.54 -7.94
CA LEU A 302 -7.57 2.48 -7.69
C LEU A 302 -7.91 1.46 -6.59
N ARG A 303 -7.34 0.26 -6.69
CA ARG A 303 -7.48 -0.78 -5.67
C ARG A 303 -7.08 -0.28 -4.27
N ARG A 304 -5.95 0.42 -4.16
CA ARG A 304 -5.43 0.95 -2.89
C ARG A 304 -6.29 2.08 -2.31
N ARG A 305 -7.05 2.79 -3.14
CA ARG A 305 -7.91 3.91 -2.73
C ARG A 305 -9.35 3.50 -2.41
N THR A 306 -9.87 2.49 -3.11
CA THR A 306 -11.29 2.12 -3.07
C THR A 306 -11.56 0.68 -2.61
N ARG A 307 -10.55 -0.18 -2.51
CA ARG A 307 -10.64 -1.63 -2.31
C ARG A 307 -11.18 -2.43 -3.50
N VAL A 308 -11.46 -1.82 -4.66
CA VAL A 308 -11.77 -2.56 -5.90
C VAL A 308 -10.75 -3.68 -6.13
N GLY A 309 -11.21 -4.90 -6.31
CA GLY A 309 -10.37 -6.07 -6.53
C GLY A 309 -9.71 -6.67 -5.28
N MET A 310 -10.13 -6.27 -4.07
CA MET A 310 -9.61 -6.83 -2.81
C MET A 310 -10.46 -7.94 -2.20
N GLY A 311 -11.71 -8.11 -2.66
CA GLY A 311 -12.61 -9.12 -2.13
C GLY A 311 -12.33 -10.53 -2.66
N THR A 312 -13.27 -11.44 -2.46
CA THR A 312 -13.10 -12.90 -2.70
C THR A 312 -12.73 -13.27 -4.13
N CYS A 313 -13.18 -12.52 -5.15
CA CYS A 313 -12.79 -12.75 -6.55
C CYS A 313 -11.45 -12.13 -6.95
N GLN A 314 -10.81 -11.36 -6.05
CA GLN A 314 -9.51 -10.72 -6.30
C GLN A 314 -9.42 -9.92 -7.62
N GLY A 315 -10.51 -9.30 -8.03
CA GLY A 315 -10.56 -8.44 -9.22
C GLY A 315 -11.07 -9.09 -10.49
N GLU A 316 -11.37 -10.39 -10.50
CA GLU A 316 -11.85 -11.11 -11.67
C GLU A 316 -13.03 -10.42 -12.34
N LEU A 317 -14.07 -10.07 -11.59
CA LEU A 317 -15.29 -9.46 -12.12
C LEU A 317 -15.17 -7.95 -12.32
N CYS A 318 -14.48 -7.27 -11.43
CA CYS A 318 -14.49 -5.80 -11.39
C CYS A 318 -13.34 -5.13 -12.14
N ALA A 319 -12.22 -5.83 -12.42
CA ALA A 319 -11.05 -5.19 -13.00
C ALA A 319 -11.32 -4.65 -14.41
N CYS A 320 -12.05 -5.36 -15.23
CA CYS A 320 -12.42 -4.92 -16.58
C CYS A 320 -13.29 -3.65 -16.55
N ARG A 321 -14.32 -3.61 -15.70
CA ARG A 321 -15.17 -2.42 -15.51
C ARG A 321 -14.37 -1.22 -14.99
N ALA A 322 -13.50 -1.47 -14.01
CA ALA A 322 -12.63 -0.44 -13.44
C ALA A 322 -11.64 0.10 -14.48
N ALA A 323 -11.07 -0.78 -15.34
CA ALA A 323 -10.19 -0.37 -16.42
C ALA A 323 -10.93 0.52 -17.44
N GLY A 324 -12.16 0.20 -17.78
CA GLY A 324 -13.00 1.02 -18.66
C GLY A 324 -13.27 2.41 -18.10
N LEU A 325 -13.62 2.51 -16.80
CA LEU A 325 -13.85 3.80 -16.13
C LEU A 325 -12.57 4.65 -16.08
N LEU A 326 -11.45 4.04 -15.72
CA LEU A 326 -10.16 4.72 -15.63
C LEU A 326 -9.70 5.22 -17.00
N SER A 327 -9.82 4.38 -18.02
CA SER A 327 -9.48 4.69 -19.40
C SER A 327 -10.33 5.82 -19.96
N LYS A 328 -11.63 5.82 -19.69
CA LYS A 328 -12.56 6.89 -20.05
C LYS A 328 -12.19 8.21 -19.38
N ALA A 329 -11.89 8.18 -18.08
CA ALA A 329 -11.51 9.36 -17.32
C ALA A 329 -10.21 10.00 -17.83
N HIS A 330 -9.24 9.17 -18.27
CA HIS A 330 -7.97 9.64 -18.83
C HIS A 330 -8.03 9.96 -20.33
N GLY A 331 -9.16 9.74 -21.00
CA GLY A 331 -9.32 9.99 -22.43
C GLY A 331 -8.46 9.08 -23.33
N CYS A 332 -8.03 7.92 -22.84
CA CYS A 332 -7.12 7.02 -23.55
C CYS A 332 -7.62 5.55 -23.47
N THR A 333 -8.41 5.13 -24.45
CA THR A 333 -8.99 3.79 -24.50
C THR A 333 -7.96 2.67 -24.73
N GLU A 334 -6.90 2.96 -25.46
CA GLU A 334 -5.78 2.05 -25.74
C GLU A 334 -5.11 1.55 -24.46
N ARG A 335 -5.11 2.38 -23.45
CA ARG A 335 -4.48 2.12 -22.17
C ARG A 335 -5.20 1.07 -21.32
N ALA A 336 -6.50 0.84 -21.56
CA ALA A 336 -7.31 -0.08 -20.77
C ALA A 336 -6.75 -1.51 -20.77
N LYS A 337 -6.35 -2.03 -21.94
CA LYS A 337 -5.75 -3.38 -22.07
C LYS A 337 -4.45 -3.49 -21.27
N THR A 338 -3.55 -2.50 -21.43
CA THR A 338 -2.24 -2.49 -20.73
C THR A 338 -2.41 -2.39 -19.22
N ASP A 339 -3.29 -1.52 -18.74
CA ASP A 339 -3.55 -1.37 -17.29
C ASP A 339 -4.17 -2.64 -16.70
N LEU A 340 -5.03 -3.31 -17.47
CA LEU A 340 -5.65 -4.57 -17.07
C LEU A 340 -4.62 -5.71 -17.03
N ALA A 341 -3.75 -5.83 -18.04
CA ALA A 341 -2.66 -6.81 -18.07
C ALA A 341 -1.71 -6.63 -16.87
N LYS A 342 -1.29 -5.39 -16.57
CA LYS A 342 -0.46 -5.09 -15.39
C LYS A 342 -1.16 -5.47 -14.07
N PHE A 343 -2.47 -5.22 -13.97
CA PHE A 343 -3.24 -5.62 -12.79
C PHE A 343 -3.31 -7.15 -12.64
N MET A 344 -3.50 -7.87 -13.76
CA MET A 344 -3.53 -9.34 -13.76
C MET A 344 -2.17 -9.95 -13.38
N ASN A 345 -1.07 -9.36 -13.83
CA ASN A 345 0.27 -9.79 -13.43
C ASN A 345 0.50 -9.61 -11.92
N GLU A 346 0.09 -8.47 -11.34
CA GLU A 346 0.14 -8.27 -9.90
C GLU A 346 -0.77 -9.25 -9.12
N ARG A 347 -1.92 -9.60 -9.70
CA ARG A 347 -2.80 -10.63 -9.14
C ARG A 347 -2.12 -12.00 -9.18
N TRP A 348 -1.58 -12.39 -10.33
CA TRP A 348 -0.90 -13.66 -10.54
C TRP A 348 0.31 -13.83 -9.63
N LYS A 349 1.14 -12.81 -9.48
CA LYS A 349 2.26 -12.80 -8.54
C LYS A 349 1.87 -13.25 -7.13
N GLY A 350 0.68 -12.84 -6.66
CA GLY A 350 0.16 -13.25 -5.37
C GLY A 350 -0.52 -14.61 -5.36
N MET A 351 -1.05 -15.07 -6.48
CA MET A 351 -1.74 -16.36 -6.60
C MET A 351 -0.79 -17.52 -6.86
N TYR A 352 0.27 -17.28 -7.61
CA TYR A 352 1.25 -18.31 -8.00
C TYR A 352 1.73 -19.19 -6.82
N PRO A 353 2.17 -18.64 -5.67
CA PRO A 353 2.66 -19.45 -4.57
C PRO A 353 1.57 -20.26 -3.85
N VAL A 354 0.30 -20.04 -4.17
CA VAL A 354 -0.87 -20.72 -3.59
C VAL A 354 -1.75 -21.39 -4.68
N ALA A 355 -1.20 -21.57 -5.89
CA ALA A 355 -1.91 -22.09 -7.05
C ALA A 355 -2.07 -23.63 -7.00
N TRP A 356 -2.97 -24.09 -6.14
CA TRP A 356 -3.43 -25.47 -6.09
C TRP A 356 -4.93 -25.54 -5.80
N GLY A 357 -5.55 -26.69 -6.07
CA GLY A 357 -6.96 -26.95 -5.79
C GLY A 357 -7.87 -25.88 -6.39
N GLU A 358 -8.75 -25.33 -5.58
CA GLU A 358 -9.73 -24.32 -5.98
C GLU A 358 -9.08 -23.01 -6.47
N THR A 359 -7.95 -22.63 -5.88
CA THR A 359 -7.25 -21.40 -6.28
C THR A 359 -6.64 -21.52 -7.67
N LEU A 360 -6.08 -22.69 -8.02
CA LEU A 360 -5.57 -22.94 -9.37
C LEU A 360 -6.70 -22.93 -10.39
N ARG A 361 -7.82 -23.60 -10.10
CA ARG A 361 -9.00 -23.62 -10.98
C ARG A 361 -9.52 -22.23 -11.29
N GLU A 362 -9.64 -21.38 -10.28
CA GLU A 362 -10.05 -19.99 -10.46
C GLU A 362 -9.04 -19.19 -11.27
N ALA A 363 -7.74 -19.41 -11.03
CA ALA A 363 -6.68 -18.73 -11.78
C ALA A 363 -6.72 -19.10 -13.27
N GLU A 364 -6.85 -20.37 -13.58
CA GLU A 364 -6.99 -20.88 -14.97
C GLU A 364 -8.25 -20.34 -15.63
N PHE A 365 -9.39 -20.40 -14.94
CA PHE A 365 -10.65 -19.85 -15.46
C PHE A 365 -10.52 -18.34 -15.76
N THR A 366 -9.96 -17.58 -14.86
CA THR A 366 -9.76 -16.14 -15.04
C THR A 366 -8.79 -15.87 -16.19
N ALA A 367 -7.68 -16.60 -16.26
CA ALA A 367 -6.71 -16.46 -17.36
C ALA A 367 -7.39 -16.70 -18.70
N TRP A 368 -8.20 -17.75 -18.80
CA TRP A 368 -8.94 -18.08 -20.03
C TRP A 368 -9.94 -16.98 -20.43
N VAL A 369 -10.72 -16.47 -19.48
CA VAL A 369 -11.67 -15.37 -19.74
C VAL A 369 -10.94 -14.12 -20.23
N TYR A 370 -9.84 -13.76 -19.60
CA TYR A 370 -9.12 -12.54 -19.97
C TYR A 370 -8.31 -12.68 -21.25
N SER A 371 -7.65 -13.81 -21.50
CA SER A 371 -6.87 -14.03 -22.72
C SER A 371 -7.77 -14.32 -23.93
N GLU A 372 -8.68 -15.29 -23.82
CA GLU A 372 -9.44 -15.77 -24.96
C GLU A 372 -10.70 -14.93 -25.25
N CYS A 373 -11.49 -14.61 -24.21
CA CYS A 373 -12.73 -13.85 -24.43
C CYS A 373 -12.50 -12.34 -24.59
N LEU A 374 -11.54 -11.77 -23.86
CA LEU A 374 -11.27 -10.34 -23.87
C LEU A 374 -10.03 -9.95 -24.69
N GLY A 375 -9.28 -10.91 -25.21
CA GLY A 375 -8.10 -10.70 -26.06
C GLY A 375 -6.97 -9.94 -25.37
N ILE A 376 -6.80 -10.13 -24.05
CA ILE A 376 -5.74 -9.49 -23.29
C ILE A 376 -4.49 -10.37 -23.35
N GLY A 377 -3.41 -9.85 -23.92
CA GLY A 377 -2.16 -10.58 -24.12
C GLY A 377 -1.96 -11.10 -25.55
N SER A 378 -2.95 -10.99 -26.45
CA SER A 378 -2.82 -11.51 -27.81
C SER A 378 -2.14 -10.58 -28.83
N GLU A 379 -1.85 -9.32 -28.47
CA GLU A 379 -1.35 -8.32 -29.44
C GLU A 379 -0.14 -7.50 -28.98
N THR A 380 0.47 -7.76 -27.84
CA THR A 380 1.45 -6.80 -27.30
C THR A 380 2.87 -7.29 -27.21
N ASP A 381 3.31 -8.31 -27.96
CA ASP A 381 4.76 -8.53 -27.97
C ASP A 381 5.23 -9.32 -29.22
N THR A 382 5.37 -8.60 -30.32
CA THR A 382 6.26 -9.06 -31.41
C THR A 382 7.76 -9.00 -31.00
N ASN A 383 8.06 -8.61 -29.75
CA ASN A 383 9.42 -8.51 -29.20
C ASN A 383 9.65 -9.29 -27.90
N THR A 384 8.72 -10.13 -27.44
CA THR A 384 8.97 -11.02 -26.31
C THR A 384 9.37 -12.40 -26.77
N ASN A 385 10.43 -12.90 -26.15
CA ASN A 385 10.93 -14.26 -26.27
C ASN A 385 9.78 -15.26 -26.17
N PRO A 386 9.51 -16.12 -27.21
CA PRO A 386 8.42 -17.09 -27.21
C PRO A 386 8.49 -18.13 -26.07
N ASP A 387 9.60 -18.20 -25.35
CA ASP A 387 9.82 -19.11 -24.23
C ASP A 387 9.48 -18.50 -22.85
N LYS A 388 8.98 -17.26 -22.81
CA LYS A 388 8.48 -16.68 -21.56
C LYS A 388 6.98 -16.86 -21.45
N PRO A 389 6.47 -17.51 -20.38
CA PRO A 389 5.04 -17.58 -20.13
C PRO A 389 4.46 -16.16 -20.00
N VAL A 390 3.27 -15.96 -20.54
CA VAL A 390 2.53 -14.67 -20.56
C VAL A 390 2.30 -14.09 -19.15
N PHE A 391 2.69 -14.82 -18.11
CA PHE A 391 2.49 -14.53 -16.70
C PHE A 391 3.79 -14.65 -15.86
N GLU A 392 4.96 -14.30 -16.40
CA GLU A 392 6.14 -14.09 -15.57
C GLU A 392 6.21 -12.72 -14.93
#